data_b6692936fddcf48ccd29a0758f1697ab
#
_entry.id   b6692936fddcf48ccd29a0758f1697ab
#
_cell.length_a   1.000
_cell.length_b   1.000
_cell.length_c   1.000
_cell.angle_alpha   90.00
_cell.angle_beta   90.00
_cell.angle_gamma   90.00
#
_symmetry.space_group_name_H-M   'P 1'
#
loop_
_entity.id
_entity.type
_entity.pdbx_description
1 polymer ?
#
loop_
_entity_poly.entity_id
_entity_poly.type
_entity_poly.pdbx_seq_one_letter_code
_entity_poly.pdbx_strand_id
1 'polypeptide(L)'
;MRFYKALLPFKAISFDLDDTLYNNGPVIEQAELAMQQKLLQLAPKLGLIDPEFWWQKRKELAQLDPEVRHDVSRWRLLSVEQGLTELGMGRCEAGEIAELAFSAFYTARSNLTVPDSSHQLLKALAERYPLVAITNGNADLTLLRISQYFM
;
A
#
# COMPACT_ATOMS: atom_id res chain seq x y z
N MET A 1 -10.98 -23.04 -15.96
CA MET A 1 -9.59 -23.04 -15.46
C MET A 1 -8.77 -24.00 -16.31
N ARG A 2 -7.59 -23.58 -16.81
CA ARG A 2 -6.69 -24.46 -17.59
C ARG A 2 -5.44 -24.74 -16.75
N PHE A 3 -5.14 -26.01 -16.52
CA PHE A 3 -3.89 -26.45 -15.92
C PHE A 3 -2.92 -26.84 -17.05
N TYR A 4 -1.75 -26.23 -17.06
CA TYR A 4 -0.71 -26.52 -18.05
C TYR A 4 0.22 -27.65 -17.62
N LYS A 5 0.19 -28.03 -16.33
CA LYS A 5 0.91 -29.17 -15.75
C LYS A 5 0.02 -29.86 -14.72
N ALA A 6 0.25 -31.15 -14.49
CA ALA A 6 -0.38 -31.86 -13.38
C ALA A 6 0.04 -31.22 -12.06
N LEU A 7 -0.93 -30.96 -11.18
CA LEU A 7 -0.65 -30.48 -9.83
C LEU A 7 0.02 -31.61 -9.04
N LEU A 8 1.22 -31.34 -8.54
CA LEU A 8 1.85 -32.18 -7.53
C LEU A 8 1.15 -32.00 -6.18
N PRO A 9 1.19 -33.01 -5.28
CA PRO A 9 0.69 -32.83 -3.93
C PRO A 9 1.36 -31.64 -3.22
N PHE A 10 0.57 -30.75 -2.62
CA PHE A 10 1.06 -29.61 -1.87
C PHE A 10 0.50 -29.62 -0.44
N LYS A 11 1.21 -29.02 0.50
CA LYS A 11 0.89 -29.02 1.93
C LYS A 11 0.48 -27.65 2.47
N ALA A 12 0.69 -26.60 1.71
CA ALA A 12 0.35 -25.23 2.07
C ALA A 12 0.09 -24.42 0.79
N ILE A 13 -0.59 -23.29 0.94
CA ILE A 13 -0.90 -22.37 -0.16
C ILE A 13 -0.47 -20.96 0.25
N SER A 14 0.23 -20.25 -0.63
CA SER A 14 0.51 -18.84 -0.46
C SER A 14 -0.38 -18.00 -1.36
N PHE A 15 -0.80 -16.85 -0.85
CA PHE A 15 -1.57 -15.85 -1.58
C PHE A 15 -0.83 -14.52 -1.58
N ASP A 16 -0.73 -13.94 -2.75
CA ASP A 16 -0.57 -12.49 -2.86
C ASP A 16 -1.92 -11.81 -2.55
N LEU A 17 -1.91 -10.54 -2.18
CA LEU A 17 -3.09 -9.82 -1.74
C LEU A 17 -3.62 -8.88 -2.81
N ASP A 18 -2.79 -7.91 -3.22
CA ASP A 18 -3.15 -6.85 -4.16
C ASP A 18 -3.44 -7.44 -5.55
N ASP A 19 -4.58 -7.06 -6.16
CA ASP A 19 -5.04 -7.58 -7.45
C ASP A 19 -5.23 -9.11 -7.52
N THR A 20 -5.09 -9.79 -6.36
CA THR A 20 -5.34 -11.22 -6.18
C THR A 20 -6.61 -11.48 -5.39
N LEU A 21 -6.74 -10.90 -4.20
CA LEU A 21 -7.92 -11.04 -3.33
C LEU A 21 -8.91 -9.89 -3.47
N TYR A 22 -8.47 -8.76 -3.97
CA TYR A 22 -9.28 -7.57 -4.23
C TYR A 22 -8.62 -6.72 -5.34
N ASN A 23 -9.42 -5.84 -5.98
CA ASN A 23 -8.91 -4.88 -6.96
C ASN A 23 -8.20 -3.74 -6.23
N ASN A 24 -6.89 -3.62 -6.41
CA ASN A 24 -6.06 -2.63 -5.73
C ASN A 24 -6.11 -1.23 -6.37
N GLY A 25 -6.43 -1.13 -7.66
CA GLY A 25 -6.42 0.16 -8.37
C GLY A 25 -7.24 1.24 -7.68
N PRO A 26 -8.56 1.07 -7.48
CA PRO A 26 -9.41 2.06 -6.80
C PRO A 26 -8.97 2.36 -5.36
N VAL A 27 -8.37 1.38 -4.69
CA VAL A 27 -7.90 1.53 -3.30
C VAL A 27 -6.71 2.48 -3.23
N ILE A 28 -5.75 2.32 -4.15
CA ILE A 28 -4.58 3.19 -4.24
C ILE A 28 -4.99 4.62 -4.62
N GLU A 29 -5.93 4.77 -5.56
CA GLU A 29 -6.45 6.09 -5.95
C GLU A 29 -7.07 6.83 -4.75
N GLN A 30 -7.90 6.15 -3.95
CA GLN A 30 -8.50 6.74 -2.76
C GLN A 30 -7.46 7.07 -1.69
N ALA A 31 -6.45 6.23 -1.51
CA ALA A 31 -5.37 6.48 -0.57
C ALA A 31 -4.51 7.69 -0.97
N GLU A 32 -4.19 7.84 -2.26
CA GLU A 32 -3.50 9.02 -2.80
C GLU A 32 -4.33 10.30 -2.58
N LEU A 33 -5.64 10.25 -2.82
CA LEU A 33 -6.54 11.37 -2.56
C LEU A 33 -6.55 11.75 -1.07
N ALA A 34 -6.62 10.78 -0.16
CA ALA A 34 -6.59 11.02 1.28
C ALA A 34 -5.27 11.69 1.71
N MET A 35 -4.14 11.26 1.15
CA MET A 35 -2.84 11.88 1.38
C MET A 35 -2.81 13.32 0.89
N GLN A 36 -3.27 13.58 -0.34
CA GLN A 36 -3.32 14.93 -0.91
C GLN A 36 -4.22 15.88 -0.09
N GLN A 37 -5.39 15.42 0.33
CA GLN A 37 -6.28 16.20 1.19
C GLN A 37 -5.61 16.54 2.52
N LYS A 38 -4.87 15.58 3.10
CA LYS A 38 -4.13 15.80 4.33
C LYS A 38 -3.01 16.81 4.14
N LEU A 39 -2.26 16.73 3.05
CA LEU A 39 -1.23 17.71 2.70
C LEU A 39 -1.81 19.11 2.53
N LEU A 40 -2.95 19.25 1.83
CA LEU A 40 -3.63 20.53 1.66
C LEU A 40 -4.09 21.14 3.00
N GLN A 41 -4.55 20.30 3.94
CA GLN A 41 -4.92 20.74 5.30
C GLN A 41 -3.74 21.25 6.11
N LEU A 42 -2.59 20.55 6.04
CA LEU A 42 -1.42 20.83 6.86
C LEU A 42 -0.53 21.92 6.24
N ALA A 43 -0.48 21.99 4.92
CA ALA A 43 0.32 22.95 4.16
C ALA A 43 -0.51 23.71 3.11
N PRO A 44 -1.55 24.46 3.52
CA PRO A 44 -2.49 25.08 2.57
C PRO A 44 -1.81 26.11 1.63
N LYS A 45 -0.69 26.67 2.03
CA LYS A 45 0.08 27.62 1.20
C LYS A 45 0.68 26.99 -0.06
N LEU A 46 0.87 25.66 -0.06
CA LEU A 46 1.39 24.93 -1.22
C LEU A 46 0.31 24.69 -2.30
N GLY A 47 -0.98 24.82 -1.92
CA GLY A 47 -2.09 24.53 -2.83
C GLY A 47 -2.19 23.04 -3.18
N LEU A 48 -2.89 22.76 -4.29
CA LEU A 48 -2.94 21.41 -4.85
C LEU A 48 -1.65 21.13 -5.61
N ILE A 49 -0.95 20.09 -5.19
CA ILE A 49 0.28 19.63 -5.84
C ILE A 49 -0.09 18.52 -6.82
N ASP A 50 0.44 18.59 -8.04
CA ASP A 50 0.22 17.58 -9.06
C ASP A 50 0.69 16.20 -8.57
N PRO A 51 -0.12 15.14 -8.69
CA PRO A 51 0.30 13.77 -8.36
C PRO A 51 1.59 13.33 -9.06
N GLU A 52 1.85 13.81 -10.28
CA GLU A 52 3.08 13.52 -11.02
C GLU A 52 4.32 14.06 -10.31
N PHE A 53 4.22 15.17 -9.58
CA PHE A 53 5.32 15.68 -8.75
C PHE A 53 5.77 14.64 -7.72
N TRP A 54 4.83 14.04 -6.98
CA TRP A 54 5.14 13.00 -5.99
C TRP A 54 5.71 11.74 -6.63
N TRP A 55 5.23 11.41 -7.83
CA TRP A 55 5.75 10.29 -8.58
C TRP A 55 7.19 10.52 -9.04
N GLN A 56 7.52 11.74 -9.47
CA GLN A 56 8.89 12.12 -9.81
C GLN A 56 9.81 12.04 -8.59
N LYS A 57 9.39 12.54 -7.43
CA LYS A 57 10.17 12.42 -6.19
C LYS A 57 10.45 10.97 -5.81
N ARG A 58 9.48 10.09 -5.98
CA ARG A 58 9.70 8.65 -5.79
C ARG A 58 10.75 8.09 -6.76
N LYS A 59 10.70 8.45 -8.03
CA LYS A 59 11.70 8.01 -9.03
C LYS A 59 13.11 8.53 -8.70
N GLU A 60 13.23 9.78 -8.35
CA GLU A 60 14.51 10.41 -7.97
C GLU A 60 15.12 9.72 -6.75
N LEU A 61 14.32 9.49 -5.70
CA LEU A 61 14.78 8.80 -4.49
C LEU A 61 15.24 7.37 -4.82
N ALA A 62 14.52 6.66 -5.67
CA ALA A 62 14.88 5.31 -6.08
C ALA A 62 16.12 5.24 -7.00
N GLN A 63 16.52 6.34 -7.62
CA GLN A 63 17.78 6.44 -8.35
C GLN A 63 18.96 6.67 -7.39
N LEU A 64 18.74 7.43 -6.30
CA LEU A 64 19.75 7.71 -5.27
C LEU A 64 19.97 6.51 -4.33
N ASP A 65 18.90 5.88 -3.94
CA ASP A 65 18.88 4.70 -3.07
C ASP A 65 17.96 3.61 -3.67
N PRO A 66 18.48 2.69 -4.49
CA PRO A 66 17.68 1.63 -5.09
C PRO A 66 17.03 0.69 -4.07
N GLU A 67 17.61 0.52 -2.88
CA GLU A 67 17.11 -0.36 -1.82
C GLU A 67 15.82 0.16 -1.20
N VAL A 68 15.54 1.47 -1.29
CA VAL A 68 14.31 2.06 -0.75
C VAL A 68 13.05 1.47 -1.35
N ARG A 69 13.13 0.91 -2.58
CA ARG A 69 12.00 0.26 -3.26
C ARG A 69 11.49 -1.00 -2.57
N HIS A 70 12.32 -1.62 -1.74
CA HIS A 70 11.96 -2.82 -0.99
C HIS A 70 11.06 -2.52 0.21
N ASP A 71 10.96 -1.24 0.62
CA ASP A 71 10.01 -0.75 1.62
C ASP A 71 9.13 0.34 1.02
N VAL A 72 7.98 -0.06 0.49
CA VAL A 72 7.05 0.85 -0.20
C VAL A 72 6.49 1.94 0.72
N SER A 73 6.41 1.68 2.03
CA SER A 73 5.98 2.65 3.03
C SER A 73 7.03 3.73 3.23
N ARG A 74 8.26 3.30 3.50
CA ARG A 74 9.40 4.20 3.65
C ARG A 74 9.67 5.00 2.38
N TRP A 75 9.60 4.35 1.23
CA TRP A 75 9.79 5.01 -0.06
C TRP A 75 8.80 6.14 -0.29
N ARG A 76 7.51 5.90 0.01
CA ARG A 76 6.48 6.94 -0.08
C ARG A 76 6.71 8.07 0.92
N LEU A 77 6.95 7.75 2.19
CA LEU A 77 7.19 8.72 3.26
C LEU A 77 8.36 9.67 2.92
N LEU A 78 9.51 9.10 2.58
CA LEU A 78 10.71 9.88 2.25
C LEU A 78 10.52 10.71 0.99
N SER A 79 9.77 10.24 -0.01
CA SER A 79 9.49 11.03 -1.22
C SER A 79 8.61 12.24 -0.93
N VAL A 80 7.68 12.14 0.03
CA VAL A 80 6.85 13.27 0.46
C VAL A 80 7.70 14.27 1.26
N GLU A 81 8.51 13.82 2.22
CA GLU A 81 9.43 14.67 2.98
C GLU A 81 10.39 15.46 2.05
N GLN A 82 11.00 14.76 1.09
CA GLN A 82 11.90 15.39 0.11
C GLN A 82 11.16 16.42 -0.74
N GLY A 83 9.97 16.09 -1.24
CA GLY A 83 9.17 16.99 -2.05
C GLY A 83 8.74 18.24 -1.29
N LEU A 84 8.30 18.11 -0.04
CA LEU A 84 7.95 19.25 0.82
C LEU A 84 9.16 20.17 1.10
N THR A 85 10.33 19.56 1.33
CA THR A 85 11.58 20.31 1.53
C THR A 85 11.96 21.09 0.28
N GLU A 86 11.83 20.50 -0.90
CA GLU A 86 12.09 21.17 -2.18
C GLU A 86 11.12 22.34 -2.44
N LEU A 87 9.88 22.22 -1.97
CA LEU A 87 8.88 23.28 -2.02
C LEU A 87 9.13 24.40 -0.98
N GLY A 88 10.27 24.37 -0.29
CA GLY A 88 10.72 25.41 0.63
C GLY A 88 10.34 25.21 2.10
N MET A 89 9.82 24.05 2.46
CA MET A 89 9.49 23.74 3.85
C MET A 89 10.75 23.37 4.65
N GLY A 90 10.82 23.73 5.92
CA GLY A 90 11.90 23.33 6.80
C GLY A 90 11.90 21.80 7.01
N ARG A 91 13.07 21.17 7.06
CA ARG A 91 13.20 19.70 7.10
C ARG A 91 12.42 19.04 8.25
N CYS A 92 12.45 19.63 9.45
CA CYS A 92 11.68 19.11 10.60
C CYS A 92 10.18 19.13 10.33
N GLU A 93 9.66 20.26 9.88
CA GLU A 93 8.25 20.45 9.54
C GLU A 93 7.82 19.52 8.39
N ALA A 94 8.66 19.41 7.35
CA ALA A 94 8.42 18.52 6.23
C ALA A 94 8.30 17.06 6.66
N GLY A 95 9.15 16.59 7.58
CA GLY A 95 9.09 15.25 8.14
C GLY A 95 7.79 14.99 8.91
N GLU A 96 7.41 15.90 9.81
CA GLU A 96 6.16 15.79 10.59
C GLU A 96 4.92 15.75 9.68
N ILE A 97 4.87 16.63 8.68
CA ILE A 97 3.76 16.68 7.72
C ILE A 97 3.75 15.41 6.84
N ALA A 98 4.91 14.92 6.41
CA ALA A 98 5.00 13.70 5.62
C ALA A 98 4.47 12.47 6.40
N GLU A 99 4.79 12.35 7.67
CA GLU A 99 4.27 11.27 8.53
C GLU A 99 2.75 11.34 8.67
N LEU A 100 2.18 12.53 8.91
CA LEU A 100 0.74 12.70 9.03
C LEU A 100 0.02 12.45 7.70
N ALA A 101 0.59 12.87 6.58
CA ALA A 101 0.05 12.62 5.25
C ALA A 101 0.12 11.13 4.89
N PHE A 102 1.24 10.47 5.20
CA PHE A 102 1.38 9.03 5.01
C PHE A 102 0.42 8.23 5.89
N SER A 103 0.19 8.65 7.14
CA SER A 103 -0.80 8.02 8.02
C SER A 103 -2.21 8.07 7.41
N ALA A 104 -2.59 9.19 6.78
CA ALA A 104 -3.88 9.29 6.08
C ALA A 104 -3.93 8.34 4.87
N PHE A 105 -2.85 8.25 4.09
CA PHE A 105 -2.73 7.28 3.01
C PHE A 105 -2.90 5.85 3.52
N TYR A 106 -2.14 5.46 4.55
CA TYR A 106 -2.13 4.10 5.09
C TYR A 106 -3.49 3.68 5.64
N THR A 107 -4.17 4.60 6.34
CA THR A 107 -5.53 4.38 6.84
C THR A 107 -6.52 4.14 5.70
N ALA A 108 -6.51 4.99 4.68
CA ALA A 108 -7.39 4.84 3.51
C ALA A 108 -7.04 3.57 2.71
N ARG A 109 -5.76 3.25 2.56
CA ARG A 109 -5.24 2.04 1.90
C ARG A 109 -5.74 0.75 2.54
N SER A 110 -5.91 0.75 3.86
CA SER A 110 -6.36 -0.42 4.63
C SER A 110 -7.88 -0.43 4.86
N ASN A 111 -8.59 0.64 4.50
CA ASN A 111 -10.04 0.73 4.63
C ASN A 111 -10.75 0.28 3.34
N LEU A 112 -10.56 -0.97 2.96
CA LEU A 112 -11.25 -1.58 1.84
C LEU A 112 -12.09 -2.78 2.28
N THR A 113 -13.09 -3.12 1.48
CA THR A 113 -13.87 -4.35 1.69
C THR A 113 -13.35 -5.43 0.74
N VAL A 114 -12.82 -6.50 1.32
CA VAL A 114 -12.47 -7.70 0.55
C VAL A 114 -13.76 -8.35 0.05
N PRO A 115 -13.87 -8.75 -1.23
CA PRO A 115 -15.07 -9.37 -1.77
C PRO A 115 -15.48 -10.66 -1.03
N ASP A 116 -16.77 -10.91 -0.90
CA ASP A 116 -17.30 -12.12 -0.27
C ASP A 116 -16.78 -13.40 -0.93
N SER A 117 -16.60 -13.39 -2.24
CA SER A 117 -16.01 -14.51 -2.99
C SER A 117 -14.60 -14.86 -2.51
N SER A 118 -13.79 -13.86 -2.19
CA SER A 118 -12.44 -14.05 -1.62
C SER A 118 -12.51 -14.62 -0.20
N HIS A 119 -13.43 -14.12 0.63
CA HIS A 119 -13.66 -14.67 1.96
C HIS A 119 -14.11 -16.14 1.91
N GLN A 120 -15.04 -16.48 1.02
CA GLN A 120 -15.51 -17.86 0.84
C GLN A 120 -14.39 -18.77 0.36
N LEU A 121 -13.57 -18.31 -0.59
CA LEU A 121 -12.41 -19.07 -1.08
C LEU A 121 -11.40 -19.32 0.04
N LEU A 122 -10.98 -18.28 0.74
CA LEU A 122 -10.00 -18.38 1.82
C LEU A 122 -10.49 -19.31 2.93
N LYS A 123 -11.77 -19.20 3.33
CA LYS A 123 -12.37 -20.08 4.34
C LYS A 123 -12.31 -21.53 3.90
N ALA A 124 -12.78 -21.85 2.70
CA ALA A 124 -12.81 -23.23 2.20
C ALA A 124 -11.41 -23.85 2.05
N LEU A 125 -10.40 -23.04 1.74
CA LEU A 125 -9.02 -23.51 1.65
C LEU A 125 -8.36 -23.65 3.02
N ALA A 126 -8.61 -22.73 3.95
CA ALA A 126 -8.07 -22.78 5.32
C ALA A 126 -8.53 -24.03 6.10
N GLU A 127 -9.71 -24.59 5.78
CA GLU A 127 -10.18 -25.86 6.35
C GLU A 127 -9.31 -27.08 5.95
N ARG A 128 -8.51 -26.94 4.89
CA ARG A 128 -7.75 -28.07 4.29
C ARG A 128 -6.25 -27.86 4.28
N TYR A 129 -5.81 -26.60 4.23
CA TYR A 129 -4.41 -26.24 4.04
C TYR A 129 -4.04 -25.06 4.93
N PRO A 130 -2.82 -25.04 5.49
CA PRO A 130 -2.22 -23.82 6.00
C PRO A 130 -2.13 -22.77 4.89
N LEU A 131 -2.61 -21.56 5.16
CA LEU A 131 -2.51 -20.43 4.23
C LEU A 131 -1.48 -19.42 4.71
N VAL A 132 -0.70 -18.88 3.78
CA VAL A 132 0.33 -17.86 4.04
C VAL A 132 0.08 -16.67 3.13
N ALA A 133 0.03 -15.46 3.68
CA ALA A 133 0.02 -14.25 2.88
C ALA A 133 1.47 -13.85 2.54
N ILE A 134 1.72 -13.60 1.26
CA ILE A 134 3.01 -13.08 0.75
C ILE A 134 2.67 -11.85 -0.10
N THR A 135 3.05 -10.67 0.36
CA THR A 135 2.76 -9.43 -0.36
C THR A 135 3.98 -8.51 -0.35
N ASN A 136 4.16 -7.76 -1.42
CA ASN A 136 5.09 -6.65 -1.51
C ASN A 136 4.41 -5.30 -1.21
N GLY A 137 3.12 -5.32 -0.92
CA GLY A 137 2.34 -4.18 -0.47
C GLY A 137 2.43 -3.96 1.05
N ASN A 138 1.70 -2.97 1.54
CA ASN A 138 1.65 -2.57 2.94
C ASN A 138 0.24 -2.62 3.55
N ALA A 139 -0.67 -3.38 2.96
CA ALA A 139 -2.02 -3.55 3.51
C ALA A 139 -2.01 -4.37 4.80
N ASP A 140 -2.77 -3.92 5.80
CA ASP A 140 -2.88 -4.62 7.09
C ASP A 140 -3.97 -5.68 7.01
N LEU A 141 -3.59 -6.95 7.17
CA LEU A 141 -4.50 -8.11 7.13
C LEU A 141 -5.60 -8.03 8.20
N THR A 142 -5.33 -7.42 9.34
CA THR A 142 -6.29 -7.27 10.43
C THR A 142 -7.37 -6.27 10.05
N LEU A 143 -6.96 -5.12 9.49
CA LEU A 143 -7.89 -4.11 8.99
C LEU A 143 -8.71 -4.62 7.80
N LEU A 144 -8.11 -5.46 6.96
CA LEU A 144 -8.80 -6.17 5.86
C LEU A 144 -9.75 -7.27 6.34
N ARG A 145 -9.74 -7.63 7.62
CA ARG A 145 -10.56 -8.70 8.21
C ARG A 145 -10.35 -10.07 7.57
N ILE A 146 -9.14 -10.36 7.11
CA ILE A 146 -8.76 -11.64 6.53
C ILE A 146 -7.63 -12.34 7.29
N SER A 147 -7.07 -11.71 8.32
CA SER A 147 -5.98 -12.27 9.14
C SER A 147 -6.33 -13.65 9.73
N GLN A 148 -7.59 -13.90 10.05
CA GLN A 148 -8.06 -15.19 10.62
C GLN A 148 -7.91 -16.38 9.67
N TYR A 149 -7.65 -16.18 8.38
CA TYR A 149 -7.45 -17.26 7.42
C TYR A 149 -5.98 -17.66 7.26
N PHE A 150 -5.07 -16.81 7.69
CA PHE A 150 -3.63 -17.00 7.53
C PHE A 150 -2.96 -17.39 8.85
N MET A 151 -1.83 -18.11 8.71
CA MET A 151 -0.98 -18.50 9.86
C MET A 151 -0.15 -17.32 10.35
#